data_7436fd0d847e173395696c959b42136a
#
_entry.id   7436fd0d847e173395696c959b42136a
#
_cell.length_a   1.000
_cell.length_b   1.000
_cell.length_c   1.000
_cell.angle_alpha   90.00
_cell.angle_beta   90.00
_cell.angle_gamma   90.00
#
_symmetry.space_group_name_H-M   'P 1'
#
loop_
_entity.id
_entity.type
_entity.pdbx_description
1 polymer ?
#
loop_
_entity_poly.entity_id
_entity_poly.type
_entity_poly.pdbx_seq_one_letter_code
_entity_poly.pdbx_strand_id
1 'polypeptide(L)'
;MSRKSIAYAVGAALAAPLFLAGAAHASVGETSPYTVTPLKFTLRAGGRSCTVDADLYRPAGVDAQHPAPAVLATNGFGGSKSDGSTDALGKAFASRGYVGLVYSGLGFGRSGCLITLDDPAIDGKAAAGLIDFLAGTRAADDGTKVDYVTEDGTGDPRVGMIGGSYGGAIQMATAAVDHRVDALVPLITWNDLAYALAPNNTGTREGVSSDTAGVFKWQWTNGFYLMGEGQTILEASLDPSRFGSLSCLHFAAQACDTIRLLNSGRYPADRTAEMLDYARGVSPVDHLGRVKAPTLLVQGQADSLFNLNEATATYRTLKAQGTTTKMIWQAWGHSGGQVPDELDLGKGNLETSYVGQRVLAWFDRYLQHRKNTDTGPEFAYYRDWKSGYGTAAGVPEPSRKMYLSGDGKLVGNRSEVTRGSRRYANWLVPTSHSESSLAGIIGLPDPEPYDIKGTYLGWSSAPLTAAVDVVGAPKATLKVVSPKTERVQNSGDAADKLVLFAKVYDVAPDGSRTLVNRLVSPVRVPDVTRSFTVQLPGIVHRYEAGHRLEFVIAASDSAYSGNRGIKPVTVVSAPEDTGVLELPVVGDRGE
;
A
#
# COMPACT_ATOMS: atom_id res chain seq x y z
N MET A 1 -20.32 44.50 25.71
CA MET A 1 -19.12 43.67 25.95
C MET A 1 -18.78 42.99 24.65
N SER A 2 -17.59 43.27 24.14
CA SER A 2 -17.11 43.09 22.74
C SER A 2 -16.95 41.64 22.34
N ARG A 3 -17.58 41.23 21.20
CA ARG A 3 -17.26 39.99 20.49
C ARG A 3 -16.01 40.21 19.64
N LYS A 4 -14.91 39.55 19.95
CA LYS A 4 -13.75 39.45 19.05
C LYS A 4 -13.85 38.20 18.22
N SER A 5 -14.06 38.37 16.91
CA SER A 5 -13.91 37.35 15.89
C SER A 5 -12.44 37.07 15.69
N ILE A 6 -12.02 35.80 15.80
CA ILE A 6 -10.69 35.34 15.42
C ILE A 6 -10.79 34.72 14.04
N ALA A 7 -10.25 35.41 13.05
CA ALA A 7 -10.05 34.90 11.70
C ALA A 7 -8.71 34.15 11.68
N TYR A 8 -8.74 32.85 11.33
CA TYR A 8 -7.54 32.09 11.04
C TYR A 8 -7.13 32.35 9.58
N ALA A 9 -6.04 33.07 9.43
CA ALA A 9 -5.35 33.18 8.16
C ALA A 9 -4.44 31.95 7.97
N VAL A 10 -4.72 31.13 6.96
CA VAL A 10 -3.80 30.09 6.50
C VAL A 10 -2.76 30.76 5.61
N GLY A 11 -1.59 31.04 6.17
CA GLY A 11 -0.43 31.53 5.41
C GLY A 11 0.37 30.35 4.87
N ALA A 12 0.33 30.13 3.55
CA ALA A 12 1.25 29.22 2.88
C ALA A 12 2.66 29.85 2.88
N ALA A 13 3.58 29.31 3.65
CA ALA A 13 5.00 29.66 3.58
C ALA A 13 5.65 28.91 2.43
N LEU A 14 5.83 29.58 1.30
CA LEU A 14 6.72 29.17 0.21
C LEU A 14 8.17 29.43 0.66
N ALA A 15 8.90 28.37 1.05
CA ALA A 15 10.33 28.43 1.23
C ALA A 15 11.02 28.20 -0.12
N ALA A 16 11.52 29.28 -0.72
CA ALA A 16 12.42 29.23 -1.85
C ALA A 16 13.85 28.93 -1.36
N PRO A 17 14.60 27.99 -1.95
CA PRO A 17 16.00 27.81 -1.62
C PRO A 17 16.86 28.91 -2.26
N LEU A 18 17.59 29.64 -1.44
CA LEU A 18 18.67 30.54 -1.87
C LEU A 18 19.83 29.69 -2.41
N PHE A 19 20.11 29.81 -3.69
CA PHE A 19 21.34 29.28 -4.29
C PHE A 19 22.54 30.15 -3.88
N LEU A 20 23.38 29.62 -2.99
CA LEU A 20 24.75 30.12 -2.82
C LEU A 20 25.64 29.47 -3.88
N ALA A 21 26.13 30.28 -4.80
CA ALA A 21 27.13 29.86 -5.76
C ALA A 21 28.47 29.59 -5.04
N GLY A 22 28.75 28.34 -4.76
CA GLY A 22 30.05 27.87 -4.28
C GLY A 22 31.01 27.69 -5.47
N ALA A 23 32.23 28.23 -5.34
CA ALA A 23 33.30 28.14 -6.32
C ALA A 23 33.61 26.67 -6.67
N ALA A 24 33.60 26.36 -7.96
CA ALA A 24 34.00 25.07 -8.50
C ALA A 24 35.49 24.83 -8.24
N HIS A 25 35.82 23.88 -7.40
CA HIS A 25 37.13 23.23 -7.41
C HIS A 25 37.09 22.19 -8.53
N ALA A 26 37.90 22.36 -9.54
CA ALA A 26 38.12 21.36 -10.57
C ALA A 26 38.79 20.12 -9.95
N SER A 27 38.02 19.12 -9.65
CA SER A 27 38.51 17.77 -9.37
C SER A 27 38.82 17.08 -10.70
N VAL A 28 39.98 16.44 -10.77
CA VAL A 28 40.41 15.57 -11.88
C VAL A 28 39.32 14.55 -12.12
N GLY A 29 38.75 14.53 -13.34
CA GLY A 29 37.49 13.82 -13.61
C GLY A 29 37.63 12.32 -13.47
N GLU A 30 36.95 11.75 -12.46
CA GLU A 30 36.40 10.40 -12.58
C GLU A 30 35.35 10.43 -13.67
N THR A 31 35.56 9.66 -14.73
CA THR A 31 34.55 9.49 -15.78
C THR A 31 33.32 8.87 -15.13
N SER A 32 32.17 9.52 -15.21
CA SER A 32 30.91 8.99 -14.68
C SER A 32 30.69 7.57 -15.21
N PRO A 33 30.30 6.60 -14.37
CA PRO A 33 30.07 5.24 -14.80
C PRO A 33 28.88 5.09 -15.76
N TYR A 34 28.15 6.15 -16.04
CA TYR A 34 27.00 6.20 -16.96
C TYR A 34 26.81 7.62 -17.52
N THR A 35 26.02 7.72 -18.58
CA THR A 35 25.48 9.00 -19.11
C THR A 35 23.96 9.04 -18.86
N VAL A 36 23.42 10.27 -18.74
CA VAL A 36 21.97 10.50 -18.60
C VAL A 36 21.49 11.35 -19.77
N THR A 37 20.48 10.88 -20.49
CA THR A 37 19.88 11.58 -21.64
C THR A 37 18.39 11.80 -21.35
N PRO A 38 17.93 13.06 -21.20
CA PRO A 38 16.51 13.37 -21.10
C PRO A 38 15.80 13.05 -22.42
N LEU A 39 14.66 12.38 -22.35
CA LEU A 39 13.87 11.96 -23.49
C LEU A 39 12.41 12.34 -23.32
N LYS A 40 11.72 12.48 -24.44
CA LYS A 40 10.28 12.65 -24.53
C LYS A 40 9.69 11.64 -25.49
N PHE A 41 8.52 11.14 -25.16
CA PHE A 41 7.79 10.19 -25.99
C PHE A 41 6.35 10.66 -26.17
N THR A 42 5.85 10.62 -27.40
CA THR A 42 4.43 10.76 -27.70
C THR A 42 3.86 9.37 -27.95
N LEU A 43 3.07 8.87 -26.99
CA LEU A 43 2.53 7.52 -26.97
C LEU A 43 1.00 7.51 -27.09
N ARG A 44 0.45 6.47 -27.70
CA ARG A 44 -1.01 6.28 -27.72
C ARG A 44 -1.43 5.41 -26.53
N ALA A 45 -2.26 5.98 -25.67
CA ALA A 45 -2.80 5.36 -24.46
C ALA A 45 -4.29 5.71 -24.30
N GLY A 46 -5.15 4.74 -24.08
CA GLY A 46 -6.59 4.95 -23.91
C GLY A 46 -7.26 5.72 -25.07
N GLY A 47 -6.79 5.52 -26.30
CA GLY A 47 -7.30 6.24 -27.49
C GLY A 47 -6.78 7.68 -27.63
N ARG A 48 -5.98 8.18 -26.69
CA ARG A 48 -5.40 9.54 -26.68
C ARG A 48 -3.92 9.48 -27.01
N SER A 49 -3.36 10.64 -27.41
CA SER A 49 -1.92 10.84 -27.52
C SER A 49 -1.45 11.46 -26.20
N CYS A 50 -0.54 10.80 -25.50
CA CYS A 50 0.00 11.24 -24.22
C CYS A 50 1.51 11.44 -24.36
N THR A 51 2.04 12.52 -23.79
CA THR A 51 3.48 12.71 -23.65
C THR A 51 3.98 11.98 -22.42
N VAL A 52 5.16 11.35 -22.50
CA VAL A 52 5.88 10.75 -21.39
C VAL A 52 7.26 11.36 -21.30
N ASP A 53 7.60 11.89 -20.12
CA ASP A 53 8.91 12.48 -19.81
C ASP A 53 9.78 11.43 -19.11
N ALA A 54 10.97 11.14 -19.67
CA ALA A 54 11.86 10.10 -19.18
C ALA A 54 13.33 10.54 -19.17
N ASP A 55 14.16 9.80 -18.41
CA ASP A 55 15.62 9.89 -18.45
C ASP A 55 16.20 8.51 -18.75
N LEU A 56 17.06 8.45 -19.76
CA LEU A 56 17.78 7.25 -20.15
C LEU A 56 19.18 7.27 -19.53
N TYR A 57 19.45 6.29 -18.67
CA TYR A 57 20.75 6.06 -18.03
C TYR A 57 21.48 4.96 -18.79
N ARG A 58 22.54 5.32 -19.51
CA ARG A 58 23.36 4.38 -20.28
C ARG A 58 24.67 4.14 -19.56
N PRO A 59 24.97 2.88 -19.16
CA PRO A 59 26.25 2.53 -18.55
C PRO A 59 27.43 2.78 -19.50
N ALA A 60 28.58 3.10 -18.94
CA ALA A 60 29.82 3.20 -19.72
C ALA A 60 30.17 1.82 -20.32
N GLY A 61 30.59 1.82 -21.60
CA GLY A 61 30.93 0.60 -22.32
C GLY A 61 29.76 -0.23 -22.85
N VAL A 62 28.51 0.17 -22.61
CA VAL A 62 27.33 -0.47 -23.20
C VAL A 62 27.06 0.12 -24.58
N ASP A 63 27.09 -0.73 -25.62
CA ASP A 63 26.88 -0.39 -27.03
C ASP A 63 26.25 -1.59 -27.76
N ALA A 64 26.01 -1.47 -29.07
CA ALA A 64 25.41 -2.55 -29.88
C ALA A 64 26.26 -3.84 -29.91
N GLN A 65 27.56 -3.78 -29.64
CA GLN A 65 28.45 -4.94 -29.54
C GLN A 65 28.51 -5.50 -28.11
N HIS A 66 28.18 -4.69 -27.11
CA HIS A 66 28.17 -5.05 -25.70
C HIS A 66 26.82 -4.64 -25.08
N PRO A 67 25.71 -5.29 -25.46
CA PRO A 67 24.38 -4.92 -24.97
C PRO A 67 24.20 -5.33 -23.51
N ALA A 68 23.32 -4.61 -22.82
CA ALA A 68 22.98 -4.86 -21.43
C ALA A 68 21.44 -4.97 -21.22
N PRO A 69 20.96 -5.74 -20.23
CA PRO A 69 19.53 -5.75 -19.90
C PRO A 69 19.08 -4.41 -19.36
N ALA A 70 17.78 -4.14 -19.42
CA ALA A 70 17.19 -2.88 -19.00
C ALA A 70 16.39 -2.98 -17.70
N VAL A 71 16.29 -1.85 -16.99
CA VAL A 71 15.38 -1.66 -15.85
C VAL A 71 14.53 -0.42 -16.11
N LEU A 72 13.20 -0.60 -16.10
CA LEU A 72 12.21 0.45 -16.22
C LEU A 72 11.70 0.83 -14.83
N ALA A 73 11.71 2.12 -14.48
CA ALA A 73 11.28 2.61 -13.17
C ALA A 73 10.42 3.87 -13.29
N THR A 74 9.49 4.06 -12.36
CA THR A 74 8.65 5.26 -12.29
C THR A 74 8.34 5.66 -10.83
N ASN A 75 7.80 6.86 -10.68
CA ASN A 75 7.52 7.53 -9.42
C ASN A 75 6.32 6.94 -8.65
N GLY A 76 6.27 7.20 -7.35
CA GLY A 76 5.07 7.11 -6.55
C GLY A 76 4.07 8.24 -6.87
N PHE A 77 2.85 8.16 -6.32
CA PHE A 77 1.81 9.16 -6.56
C PHE A 77 2.28 10.58 -6.17
N GLY A 78 2.05 11.53 -7.06
CA GLY A 78 2.44 12.93 -6.86
C GLY A 78 3.89 13.24 -7.21
N GLY A 79 4.71 12.24 -7.51
CA GLY A 79 6.12 12.39 -7.80
C GLY A 79 6.46 12.54 -9.29
N SER A 80 7.74 12.31 -9.62
CA SER A 80 8.28 12.41 -10.97
C SER A 80 9.53 11.56 -11.15
N LYS A 81 10.03 11.44 -12.38
CA LYS A 81 11.33 10.83 -12.68
C LYS A 81 12.51 11.48 -11.95
N SER A 82 12.34 12.75 -11.55
CA SER A 82 13.40 13.55 -10.91
C SER A 82 13.36 13.49 -9.40
N ASP A 83 12.44 12.74 -8.79
CA ASP A 83 12.41 12.55 -7.34
C ASP A 83 13.63 11.77 -6.89
N GLY A 84 14.17 12.12 -5.71
CA GLY A 84 15.41 11.53 -5.19
C GLY A 84 15.43 10.00 -5.19
N SER A 85 14.31 9.35 -4.85
CA SER A 85 14.19 7.89 -4.87
C SER A 85 14.11 7.30 -6.28
N THR A 86 13.40 7.96 -7.20
CA THR A 86 13.19 7.48 -8.58
C THR A 86 14.46 7.66 -9.40
N ASP A 87 15.10 8.83 -9.32
CA ASP A 87 16.40 9.11 -9.93
C ASP A 87 17.51 8.19 -9.39
N ALA A 88 17.49 7.91 -8.07
CA ALA A 88 18.46 7.00 -7.45
C ALA A 88 18.39 5.58 -8.02
N LEU A 89 17.22 5.08 -8.42
CA LEU A 89 17.07 3.79 -9.09
C LEU A 89 17.80 3.80 -10.45
N GLY A 90 17.59 4.81 -11.28
CA GLY A 90 18.28 4.94 -12.57
C GLY A 90 19.81 4.92 -12.40
N LYS A 91 20.33 5.72 -11.46
CA LYS A 91 21.76 5.79 -11.12
C LYS A 91 22.31 4.45 -10.60
N ALA A 92 21.62 3.83 -9.66
CA ALA A 92 22.08 2.58 -9.05
C ALA A 92 22.15 1.44 -10.08
N PHE A 93 21.13 1.28 -10.92
CA PHE A 93 21.12 0.23 -11.94
C PHE A 93 22.12 0.51 -13.06
N ALA A 94 22.26 1.75 -13.51
CA ALA A 94 23.26 2.11 -14.51
C ALA A 94 24.69 1.89 -14.00
N SER A 95 24.98 2.22 -12.75
CA SER A 95 26.29 1.94 -12.14
C SER A 95 26.61 0.43 -12.07
N ARG A 96 25.60 -0.44 -12.14
CA ARG A 96 25.73 -1.91 -12.17
C ARG A 96 25.67 -2.51 -13.58
N GLY A 97 25.67 -1.68 -14.61
CA GLY A 97 25.69 -2.14 -16.00
C GLY A 97 24.30 -2.46 -16.58
N TYR A 98 23.22 -2.03 -15.98
CA TYR A 98 21.88 -2.09 -16.56
C TYR A 98 21.56 -0.79 -17.31
N VAL A 99 20.91 -0.87 -18.45
CA VAL A 99 20.30 0.30 -19.08
C VAL A 99 19.11 0.73 -18.24
N GLY A 100 19.15 1.93 -17.66
CA GLY A 100 18.03 2.48 -16.88
C GLY A 100 17.13 3.35 -17.74
N LEU A 101 15.82 3.12 -17.72
CA LEU A 101 14.83 4.06 -18.24
C LEU A 101 13.89 4.46 -17.11
N VAL A 102 14.04 5.70 -16.67
CA VAL A 102 13.24 6.25 -15.56
C VAL A 102 12.27 7.27 -16.12
N TYR A 103 10.96 7.12 -15.84
CA TYR A 103 9.95 7.99 -16.42
C TYR A 103 8.98 8.53 -15.38
N SER A 104 8.38 9.66 -15.66
CA SER A 104 7.22 10.17 -14.92
C SER A 104 5.95 9.49 -15.45
N GLY A 105 5.15 8.91 -14.57
CA GLY A 105 3.85 8.32 -14.91
C GLY A 105 2.92 9.34 -15.56
N LEU A 106 1.88 8.86 -16.28
CA LEU A 106 0.89 9.75 -16.90
C LEU A 106 0.21 10.63 -15.83
N GLY A 107 0.10 11.92 -16.12
CA GLY A 107 -0.42 12.91 -15.19
C GLY A 107 0.58 13.42 -14.14
N PHE A 108 1.83 12.93 -14.12
CA PHE A 108 2.84 13.32 -13.13
C PHE A 108 4.06 13.96 -13.78
N GLY A 109 4.78 14.76 -12.99
CA GLY A 109 5.98 15.47 -13.46
C GLY A 109 5.69 16.28 -14.73
N ARG A 110 6.43 16.03 -15.80
CA ARG A 110 6.21 16.65 -17.12
C ARG A 110 5.49 15.72 -18.11
N SER A 111 4.98 14.59 -17.67
CA SER A 111 4.16 13.71 -18.50
C SER A 111 2.75 14.27 -18.66
N GLY A 112 2.17 14.08 -19.82
CA GLY A 112 0.82 14.54 -20.15
C GLY A 112 -0.27 13.57 -19.69
N CYS A 113 -1.49 13.85 -20.13
CA CYS A 113 -2.73 13.13 -19.84
C CYS A 113 -3.20 13.22 -18.40
N LEU A 114 -4.29 12.53 -18.09
CA LEU A 114 -4.93 12.50 -16.77
C LEU A 114 -4.30 11.42 -15.90
N ILE A 115 -4.47 11.53 -14.59
CA ILE A 115 -4.20 10.44 -13.64
C ILE A 115 -5.31 9.39 -13.81
N THR A 116 -4.92 8.16 -14.21
CA THR A 116 -5.83 7.05 -14.50
C THR A 116 -5.67 5.87 -13.56
N LEU A 117 -4.94 6.06 -12.45
CA LEU A 117 -4.77 5.11 -11.34
C LEU A 117 -4.19 3.76 -11.79
N ASP A 118 -3.17 3.80 -12.65
CA ASP A 118 -2.49 2.64 -13.21
C ASP A 118 -3.38 1.72 -14.06
N ASP A 119 -4.37 2.30 -14.77
CA ASP A 119 -5.22 1.56 -15.70
C ASP A 119 -4.37 0.78 -16.71
N PRO A 120 -4.50 -0.56 -16.79
CA PRO A 120 -3.74 -1.37 -17.76
C PRO A 120 -3.95 -0.94 -19.22
N ALA A 121 -5.14 -0.46 -19.58
CA ALA A 121 -5.47 -0.02 -20.94
C ALA A 121 -4.90 1.36 -21.29
N ILE A 122 -4.49 2.12 -20.29
CA ILE A 122 -3.96 3.49 -20.44
C ILE A 122 -2.49 3.51 -19.99
N ASP A 123 -2.25 3.50 -18.68
CA ASP A 123 -0.89 3.58 -18.10
C ASP A 123 -0.04 2.36 -18.48
N GLY A 124 -0.62 1.16 -18.41
CA GLY A 124 0.06 -0.08 -18.82
C GLY A 124 0.48 -0.05 -20.30
N LYS A 125 -0.39 0.46 -21.19
CA LYS A 125 -0.06 0.62 -22.63
C LYS A 125 0.96 1.72 -22.87
N ALA A 126 0.97 2.80 -22.09
CA ALA A 126 2.00 3.81 -22.17
C ALA A 126 3.38 3.23 -21.79
N ALA A 127 3.46 2.48 -20.69
CA ALA A 127 4.68 1.80 -20.29
C ALA A 127 5.13 0.75 -21.31
N ALA A 128 4.21 0.00 -21.94
CA ALA A 128 4.52 -0.90 -23.07
C ALA A 128 5.17 -0.16 -24.24
N GLY A 129 4.75 1.07 -24.53
CA GLY A 129 5.40 1.92 -25.56
C GLY A 129 6.85 2.31 -25.20
N LEU A 130 7.20 2.37 -23.91
CA LEU A 130 8.59 2.53 -23.46
C LEU A 130 9.39 1.23 -23.61
N ILE A 131 8.74 0.07 -23.46
CA ILE A 131 9.37 -1.23 -23.78
C ILE A 131 9.65 -1.34 -25.29
N ASP A 132 8.78 -0.81 -26.17
CA ASP A 132 9.05 -0.71 -27.60
C ASP A 132 10.31 0.15 -27.90
N PHE A 133 10.53 1.22 -27.13
CA PHE A 133 11.76 2.00 -27.24
C PHE A 133 13.00 1.21 -26.80
N LEU A 134 12.92 0.48 -25.69
CA LEU A 134 14.01 -0.38 -25.22
C LEU A 134 14.30 -1.53 -26.19
N ALA A 135 13.31 -1.99 -26.95
CA ALA A 135 13.43 -2.96 -28.04
C ALA A 135 14.00 -2.35 -29.35
N GLY A 136 14.32 -1.05 -29.39
CA GLY A 136 14.77 -0.38 -30.61
C GLY A 136 13.72 -0.25 -31.71
N THR A 137 12.50 -0.73 -31.51
CA THR A 137 11.39 -0.69 -32.49
C THR A 137 10.71 0.66 -32.57
N ARG A 138 10.91 1.52 -31.57
CA ARG A 138 10.40 2.88 -31.47
C ARG A 138 11.55 3.86 -31.24
N ALA A 139 11.44 5.08 -31.76
CA ALA A 139 12.28 6.21 -31.40
C ALA A 139 11.60 7.11 -30.35
N ALA A 140 12.41 7.85 -29.57
CA ALA A 140 11.94 9.01 -28.84
C ALA A 140 11.55 10.15 -29.81
N ASP A 141 10.90 11.20 -29.29
CA ASP A 141 10.38 12.31 -30.13
C ASP A 141 11.50 13.11 -30.83
N ASP A 142 12.72 13.10 -30.27
CA ASP A 142 13.91 13.72 -30.86
C ASP A 142 14.65 12.82 -31.90
N GLY A 143 14.12 11.61 -32.14
CA GLY A 143 14.72 10.62 -33.04
C GLY A 143 15.71 9.67 -32.38
N THR A 144 16.02 9.82 -31.10
CA THR A 144 16.89 8.90 -30.35
C THR A 144 16.36 7.48 -30.40
N LYS A 145 17.22 6.51 -30.70
CA LYS A 145 16.96 5.06 -30.69
C LYS A 145 17.96 4.33 -29.83
N VAL A 146 17.55 3.17 -29.33
CA VAL A 146 18.38 2.25 -28.55
C VAL A 146 18.61 0.99 -29.37
N ASP A 147 19.85 0.53 -29.49
CA ASP A 147 20.27 -0.68 -30.18
C ASP A 147 21.23 -1.54 -29.33
N TYR A 148 21.25 -1.24 -28.04
CA TYR A 148 22.19 -1.80 -27.06
C TYR A 148 21.50 -2.40 -25.83
N VAL A 149 20.21 -2.66 -25.90
CA VAL A 149 19.51 -3.48 -24.89
C VAL A 149 19.57 -4.94 -25.32
N THR A 150 19.89 -5.82 -24.36
CA THR A 150 19.87 -7.28 -24.62
C THR A 150 18.47 -7.71 -25.00
N GLU A 151 18.34 -8.51 -26.06
CA GLU A 151 17.07 -9.09 -26.50
C GLU A 151 17.01 -10.60 -26.23
N ASP A 152 15.85 -11.11 -25.86
CA ASP A 152 15.54 -12.54 -25.77
C ASP A 152 14.94 -13.09 -27.07
N GLY A 153 14.51 -12.21 -27.95
CA GLY A 153 14.00 -12.45 -29.30
C GLY A 153 13.86 -11.13 -30.05
N THR A 154 13.59 -11.16 -31.34
CA THR A 154 13.43 -9.93 -32.15
C THR A 154 12.32 -9.06 -31.59
N GLY A 155 12.68 -7.85 -31.13
CA GLY A 155 11.77 -6.89 -30.54
C GLY A 155 11.30 -7.26 -29.10
N ASP A 156 12.03 -8.18 -28.47
CA ASP A 156 11.78 -8.64 -27.10
C ASP A 156 12.96 -8.25 -26.20
N PRO A 157 12.98 -7.02 -25.66
CA PRO A 157 14.09 -6.55 -24.85
C PRO A 157 14.03 -7.19 -23.47
N ARG A 158 15.17 -7.59 -22.95
CA ARG A 158 15.26 -8.11 -21.59
C ARG A 158 15.10 -6.98 -20.59
N VAL A 159 13.93 -6.89 -19.94
CA VAL A 159 13.54 -5.76 -19.10
C VAL A 159 12.88 -6.18 -17.80
N GLY A 160 13.34 -5.61 -16.70
CA GLY A 160 12.68 -5.69 -15.40
C GLY A 160 12.05 -4.35 -14.99
N MET A 161 11.10 -4.40 -14.06
CA MET A 161 10.46 -3.19 -13.53
C MET A 161 10.60 -3.11 -12.01
N ILE A 162 10.80 -1.88 -11.51
CA ILE A 162 10.89 -1.57 -10.07
C ILE A 162 10.25 -0.21 -9.78
N GLY A 163 9.62 -0.09 -8.62
CA GLY A 163 9.06 1.17 -8.11
C GLY A 163 8.19 0.94 -6.90
N GLY A 164 7.95 1.99 -6.13
CA GLY A 164 7.15 1.95 -4.92
C GLY A 164 5.78 2.58 -5.09
N SER A 165 4.80 2.13 -4.29
CA SER A 165 3.45 2.71 -4.25
C SER A 165 2.79 2.68 -5.63
N TYR A 166 2.44 3.84 -6.20
CA TYR A 166 1.94 3.98 -7.58
C TYR A 166 2.91 3.34 -8.59
N GLY A 167 4.24 3.60 -8.47
CA GLY A 167 5.26 2.95 -9.28
C GLY A 167 5.39 1.43 -9.05
N GLY A 168 4.74 0.89 -8.01
CA GLY A 168 4.61 -0.54 -7.75
C GLY A 168 3.44 -1.17 -8.53
N ALA A 169 2.28 -0.55 -8.53
CA ALA A 169 1.08 -1.08 -9.17
C ALA A 169 1.17 -1.06 -10.70
N ILE A 170 1.76 -0.02 -11.27
CA ILE A 170 1.97 0.08 -12.74
C ILE A 170 2.74 -1.12 -13.32
N GLN A 171 3.60 -1.76 -12.53
CA GLN A 171 4.34 -2.94 -12.98
C GLN A 171 3.40 -4.10 -13.30
N MET A 172 2.40 -4.33 -12.43
CA MET A 172 1.38 -5.36 -12.66
C MET A 172 0.49 -5.01 -13.86
N ALA A 173 0.09 -3.73 -13.98
CA ALA A 173 -0.70 -3.25 -15.12
C ALA A 173 0.07 -3.42 -16.43
N THR A 174 1.38 -3.11 -16.46
CA THR A 174 2.22 -3.27 -17.64
C THR A 174 2.41 -4.73 -18.00
N ALA A 175 2.81 -5.59 -17.05
CA ALA A 175 3.02 -7.02 -17.29
C ALA A 175 1.74 -7.77 -17.67
N ALA A 176 0.56 -7.23 -17.33
CA ALA A 176 -0.72 -7.78 -17.74
C ALA A 176 -1.07 -7.51 -19.22
N VAL A 177 -0.46 -6.51 -19.85
CA VAL A 177 -0.70 -6.10 -21.24
C VAL A 177 0.52 -6.25 -22.15
N ASP A 178 1.69 -6.51 -21.58
CA ASP A 178 2.95 -6.73 -22.28
C ASP A 178 3.74 -7.87 -21.61
N HIS A 179 3.87 -8.99 -22.29
CA HIS A 179 4.52 -10.18 -21.76
C HIS A 179 6.05 -10.21 -21.92
N ARG A 180 6.64 -9.14 -22.48
CA ARG A 180 8.09 -8.96 -22.60
C ARG A 180 8.75 -8.53 -21.29
N VAL A 181 7.98 -8.30 -20.22
CA VAL A 181 8.53 -7.99 -18.91
C VAL A 181 9.04 -9.27 -18.23
N ASP A 182 10.34 -9.33 -17.91
CA ASP A 182 11.03 -10.53 -17.40
C ASP A 182 11.06 -10.62 -15.88
N ALA A 183 10.99 -9.51 -15.17
CA ALA A 183 11.03 -9.49 -13.70
C ALA A 183 10.34 -8.26 -13.11
N LEU A 184 9.65 -8.45 -11.99
CA LEU A 184 8.95 -7.39 -11.27
C LEU A 184 9.45 -7.27 -9.82
N VAL A 185 9.57 -6.02 -9.35
CA VAL A 185 9.86 -5.69 -7.95
C VAL A 185 8.93 -4.56 -7.48
N PRO A 186 7.63 -4.84 -7.26
CA PRO A 186 6.71 -3.85 -6.70
C PRO A 186 6.93 -3.72 -5.19
N LEU A 187 7.17 -2.47 -4.74
CA LEU A 187 7.35 -2.14 -3.33
C LEU A 187 6.11 -1.38 -2.82
N ILE A 188 5.67 -1.68 -1.60
CA ILE A 188 4.63 -0.97 -0.86
C ILE A 188 3.43 -0.55 -1.72
N THR A 189 2.81 -1.51 -2.42
CA THR A 189 1.70 -1.24 -3.34
C THR A 189 0.43 -2.01 -2.96
N TRP A 190 -0.66 -1.78 -3.69
CA TRP A 190 -1.98 -2.38 -3.43
C TRP A 190 -2.27 -3.62 -4.29
N ASN A 191 -3.20 -4.41 -3.83
CA ASN A 191 -3.86 -5.49 -4.59
C ASN A 191 -5.20 -5.00 -5.16
N ASP A 192 -6.00 -4.31 -4.32
CA ASP A 192 -7.33 -3.80 -4.65
C ASP A 192 -7.51 -2.37 -4.12
N LEU A 193 -7.60 -1.38 -5.01
CA LEU A 193 -7.73 0.02 -4.64
C LEU A 193 -9.03 0.32 -3.88
N ALA A 194 -10.10 -0.46 -4.12
CA ALA A 194 -11.33 -0.34 -3.34
C ALA A 194 -11.10 -0.71 -1.87
N TYR A 195 -10.32 -1.77 -1.62
CA TYR A 195 -9.91 -2.13 -0.26
C TYR A 195 -8.90 -1.13 0.32
N ALA A 196 -7.93 -0.71 -0.45
CA ALA A 196 -6.90 0.24 0.00
C ALA A 196 -7.50 1.56 0.52
N LEU A 197 -8.50 2.12 -0.17
CA LEU A 197 -9.07 3.43 0.12
C LEU A 197 -10.41 3.40 0.86
N ALA A 198 -11.11 2.28 0.83
CA ALA A 198 -12.36 2.04 1.56
C ALA A 198 -12.44 0.56 2.00
N PRO A 199 -11.59 0.11 2.95
CA PRO A 199 -11.48 -1.29 3.32
C PRO A 199 -12.77 -1.84 3.95
N ASN A 200 -13.08 -3.10 3.62
CA ASN A 200 -14.01 -3.91 4.38
C ASN A 200 -13.37 -5.25 4.73
N ASN A 201 -12.98 -5.41 5.96
CA ASN A 201 -12.24 -6.58 6.44
C ASN A 201 -13.13 -7.77 6.80
N THR A 202 -14.28 -7.89 6.13
CA THR A 202 -15.21 -9.03 6.27
C THR A 202 -15.83 -9.38 4.92
N GLY A 203 -16.21 -10.65 4.74
CA GLY A 203 -16.86 -11.09 3.50
C GLY A 203 -15.99 -10.93 2.25
N THR A 204 -14.67 -11.05 2.39
CA THR A 204 -13.75 -10.98 1.25
C THR A 204 -13.89 -12.20 0.35
N ARG A 205 -13.82 -12.00 -0.96
CA ARG A 205 -13.86 -13.08 -1.98
C ARG A 205 -12.47 -13.41 -2.48
N GLU A 206 -11.91 -12.55 -3.32
CA GLU A 206 -10.58 -12.70 -3.90
C GLU A 206 -9.62 -11.74 -3.21
N GLY A 207 -8.48 -12.26 -2.81
CA GLY A 207 -7.48 -11.45 -2.12
C GLY A 207 -8.06 -10.73 -0.92
N VAL A 208 -8.17 -9.41 -1.03
CA VAL A 208 -8.76 -8.52 -0.01
C VAL A 208 -10.11 -7.93 -0.46
N SER A 209 -10.58 -8.24 -1.66
CA SER A 209 -11.78 -7.64 -2.25
C SER A 209 -13.07 -8.04 -1.54
N SER A 210 -14.01 -7.11 -1.38
CA SER A 210 -15.34 -7.34 -0.80
C SER A 210 -16.42 -6.73 -1.70
N ASP A 211 -17.58 -7.39 -1.80
CA ASP A 211 -18.72 -6.87 -2.58
C ASP A 211 -19.55 -5.83 -1.82
N THR A 212 -19.27 -5.64 -0.56
CA THR A 212 -19.93 -4.63 0.27
C THR A 212 -19.05 -3.39 0.32
N ALA A 213 -19.64 -2.20 0.12
CA ALA A 213 -18.92 -0.94 0.32
C ALA A 213 -18.19 -0.97 1.65
N GLY A 214 -16.90 -0.66 1.61
CA GLY A 214 -16.07 -0.62 2.79
C GLY A 214 -16.27 0.65 3.62
N VAL A 215 -15.36 0.89 4.53
CA VAL A 215 -15.33 2.05 5.41
C VAL A 215 -14.33 3.05 4.87
N PHE A 216 -14.82 4.19 4.41
CA PHE A 216 -14.05 5.20 3.71
C PHE A 216 -12.86 5.71 4.55
N LYS A 217 -11.64 5.54 4.03
CA LYS A 217 -10.37 6.02 4.59
C LYS A 217 -10.19 7.49 4.17
N TRP A 218 -10.98 8.37 4.75
CA TRP A 218 -11.20 9.72 4.22
C TRP A 218 -9.95 10.61 4.20
N GLN A 219 -9.05 10.46 5.16
CA GLN A 219 -7.84 11.28 5.22
C GLN A 219 -6.89 10.97 4.07
N TRP A 220 -6.53 9.69 3.88
CA TRP A 220 -5.66 9.26 2.79
C TRP A 220 -6.26 9.59 1.43
N THR A 221 -7.52 9.20 1.21
CA THR A 221 -8.16 9.32 -0.10
C THR A 221 -8.35 10.78 -0.51
N ASN A 222 -8.84 11.65 0.40
CA ASN A 222 -8.98 13.07 0.10
C ASN A 222 -7.62 13.77 0.00
N GLY A 223 -6.62 13.34 0.76
CA GLY A 223 -5.26 13.86 0.66
C GLY A 223 -4.69 13.64 -0.74
N PHE A 224 -4.76 12.42 -1.27
CA PHE A 224 -4.32 12.11 -2.64
C PHE A 224 -5.17 12.82 -3.71
N TYR A 225 -6.49 12.90 -3.51
CA TYR A 225 -7.36 13.62 -4.44
C TYR A 225 -6.95 15.10 -4.54
N LEU A 226 -6.79 15.77 -3.41
CA LEU A 226 -6.39 17.18 -3.38
C LEU A 226 -4.98 17.38 -3.94
N MET A 227 -4.06 16.47 -3.69
CA MET A 227 -2.70 16.51 -4.24
C MET A 227 -2.73 16.39 -5.77
N GLY A 228 -3.47 15.42 -6.32
CA GLY A 228 -3.58 15.22 -7.76
C GLY A 228 -4.28 16.40 -8.46
N GLU A 229 -5.42 16.86 -7.94
CA GLU A 229 -6.14 18.03 -8.50
C GLU A 229 -5.27 19.31 -8.41
N GLY A 230 -4.50 19.47 -7.32
CA GLY A 230 -3.63 20.64 -7.10
C GLY A 230 -2.48 20.74 -8.10
N GLN A 231 -1.94 19.62 -8.56
CA GLN A 231 -0.87 19.61 -9.57
C GLN A 231 -1.33 20.23 -10.90
N THR A 232 -2.58 20.08 -11.29
CA THR A 232 -3.11 20.72 -12.50
C THR A 232 -3.06 22.24 -12.43
N ILE A 233 -3.38 22.81 -11.28
CA ILE A 233 -3.39 24.28 -11.10
C ILE A 233 -1.97 24.84 -11.25
N LEU A 234 -0.96 24.09 -10.80
CA LEU A 234 0.46 24.51 -10.86
C LEU A 234 1.09 24.25 -12.22
N GLU A 235 0.64 23.25 -12.96
CA GLU A 235 1.32 22.69 -14.12
C GLU A 235 0.47 22.61 -15.41
N ALA A 236 -0.81 23.04 -15.39
CA ALA A 236 -1.70 23.01 -16.57
C ALA A 236 -1.15 23.78 -17.79
N SER A 237 -0.24 24.73 -17.58
CA SER A 237 0.44 25.44 -18.65
C SER A 237 1.47 24.57 -19.40
N LEU A 238 1.88 23.43 -18.87
CA LEU A 238 2.92 22.56 -19.42
C LEU A 238 2.36 21.60 -20.48
N ASP A 239 1.18 21.02 -20.25
CA ASP A 239 0.51 20.12 -21.20
C ASP A 239 -1.02 20.19 -21.03
N PRO A 240 -1.75 20.76 -22.04
CA PRO A 240 -3.21 20.85 -21.97
C PRO A 240 -3.94 19.50 -21.85
N SER A 241 -3.32 18.38 -22.22
CA SER A 241 -3.90 17.04 -22.10
C SER A 241 -4.11 16.61 -20.64
N ARG A 242 -3.45 17.28 -19.69
CA ARG A 242 -3.61 17.08 -18.24
C ARG A 242 -4.90 17.66 -17.68
N PHE A 243 -5.63 18.45 -18.46
CA PHE A 243 -6.87 19.06 -18.02
C PHE A 243 -8.06 18.22 -18.44
N GLY A 244 -8.86 17.77 -17.46
CA GLY A 244 -10.08 17.00 -17.67
C GLY A 244 -11.33 17.89 -17.84
N SER A 245 -11.91 18.30 -16.73
CA SER A 245 -13.10 19.17 -16.70
C SER A 245 -13.07 20.04 -15.45
N LEU A 246 -13.91 21.08 -15.39
CA LEU A 246 -14.00 21.97 -14.21
C LEU A 246 -14.42 21.24 -12.91
N SER A 247 -15.07 20.09 -13.01
CA SER A 247 -15.48 19.27 -11.86
C SER A 247 -14.54 18.10 -11.55
N CYS A 248 -13.50 17.89 -12.38
CA CYS A 248 -12.54 16.82 -12.28
C CYS A 248 -11.29 17.24 -13.07
N LEU A 249 -10.42 18.01 -12.42
CA LEU A 249 -9.38 18.75 -13.14
C LEU A 249 -8.30 17.82 -13.71
N HIS A 250 -7.85 16.83 -12.94
CA HIS A 250 -6.67 16.05 -13.30
C HIS A 250 -6.87 14.53 -13.31
N PHE A 251 -7.94 14.04 -12.73
CA PHE A 251 -8.22 12.61 -12.73
C PHE A 251 -9.12 12.19 -13.90
N ALA A 252 -9.14 10.89 -14.19
CA ALA A 252 -10.20 10.28 -14.97
C ALA A 252 -11.55 10.54 -14.30
N ALA A 253 -12.61 10.77 -15.10
CA ALA A 253 -13.92 11.16 -14.58
C ALA A 253 -14.48 10.16 -13.55
N GLN A 254 -14.29 8.86 -13.76
CA GLN A 254 -14.72 7.80 -12.86
C GLN A 254 -14.05 7.88 -11.47
N ALA A 255 -12.78 8.32 -11.40
CA ALA A 255 -12.10 8.55 -10.13
C ALA A 255 -12.79 9.69 -9.35
N CYS A 256 -13.13 10.78 -10.02
CA CYS A 256 -13.86 11.88 -9.38
C CYS A 256 -15.29 11.50 -8.98
N ASP A 257 -15.98 10.66 -9.75
CA ASP A 257 -17.30 10.11 -9.38
C ASP A 257 -17.20 9.23 -8.13
N THR A 258 -16.17 8.40 -8.07
CA THR A 258 -15.86 7.55 -6.92
C THR A 258 -15.60 8.39 -5.65
N ILE A 259 -14.75 9.41 -5.73
CA ILE A 259 -14.44 10.26 -4.57
C ILE A 259 -15.67 11.05 -4.09
N ARG A 260 -16.52 11.50 -5.02
CA ARG A 260 -17.78 12.16 -4.68
C ARG A 260 -18.75 11.22 -3.97
N LEU A 261 -18.86 9.96 -4.43
CA LEU A 261 -19.68 8.94 -3.77
C LEU A 261 -19.16 8.67 -2.35
N LEU A 262 -17.87 8.45 -2.19
CA LEU A 262 -17.25 8.17 -0.88
C LEU A 262 -17.48 9.33 0.11
N ASN A 263 -17.34 10.58 -0.34
CA ASN A 263 -17.57 11.76 0.49
C ASN A 263 -19.07 12.06 0.75
N SER A 264 -19.99 11.49 -0.02
CA SER A 264 -21.42 11.69 0.18
C SER A 264 -21.95 11.08 1.49
N GLY A 265 -21.23 10.09 2.06
CA GLY A 265 -21.69 9.30 3.20
C GLY A 265 -22.93 8.45 2.90
N ARG A 266 -23.28 8.26 1.62
CA ARG A 266 -24.38 7.44 1.12
C ARG A 266 -23.85 6.44 0.09
N TYR A 267 -24.22 5.19 0.23
CA TYR A 267 -23.68 4.10 -0.58
C TYR A 267 -24.83 3.24 -1.13
N PRO A 268 -25.70 3.78 -2.04
CA PRO A 268 -26.73 3.00 -2.70
C PRO A 268 -26.10 1.88 -3.53
N ALA A 269 -26.80 0.76 -3.65
CA ALA A 269 -26.23 -0.49 -4.15
C ALA A 269 -25.68 -0.37 -5.58
N ASP A 270 -26.42 0.30 -6.48
CA ASP A 270 -26.04 0.52 -7.88
C ASP A 270 -24.76 1.37 -8.00
N ARG A 271 -24.71 2.52 -7.33
CA ARG A 271 -23.55 3.41 -7.35
C ARG A 271 -22.33 2.78 -6.67
N THR A 272 -22.57 1.95 -5.64
CA THR A 272 -21.50 1.20 -4.97
C THR A 272 -20.92 0.15 -5.90
N ALA A 273 -21.73 -0.57 -6.66
CA ALA A 273 -21.27 -1.53 -7.65
C ALA A 273 -20.39 -0.87 -8.72
N GLU A 274 -20.86 0.25 -9.30
CA GLU A 274 -20.08 1.03 -10.28
C GLU A 274 -18.70 1.47 -9.72
N MET A 275 -18.67 1.94 -8.48
CA MET A 275 -17.43 2.33 -7.80
C MET A 275 -16.46 1.14 -7.62
N LEU A 276 -16.98 0.00 -7.15
CA LEU A 276 -16.19 -1.19 -6.92
C LEU A 276 -15.65 -1.76 -8.24
N ASP A 277 -16.46 -1.79 -9.29
CA ASP A 277 -16.07 -2.25 -10.62
C ASP A 277 -14.96 -1.37 -11.21
N TYR A 278 -15.10 -0.05 -11.10
CA TYR A 278 -14.05 0.88 -11.55
C TYR A 278 -12.74 0.68 -10.75
N ALA A 279 -12.81 0.72 -9.41
CA ALA A 279 -11.63 0.63 -8.57
C ALA A 279 -10.88 -0.71 -8.76
N ARG A 280 -11.61 -1.82 -8.96
CA ARG A 280 -11.02 -3.12 -9.28
C ARG A 280 -10.43 -3.16 -10.68
N GLY A 281 -11.11 -2.63 -11.69
CA GLY A 281 -10.63 -2.61 -13.07
C GLY A 281 -9.27 -1.93 -13.24
N VAL A 282 -8.95 -0.95 -12.39
CA VAL A 282 -7.63 -0.28 -12.34
C VAL A 282 -6.69 -0.89 -11.29
N SER A 283 -7.04 -2.04 -10.69
CA SER A 283 -6.27 -2.67 -9.62
C SER A 283 -5.66 -4.00 -10.05
N PRO A 284 -4.51 -4.38 -9.49
CA PRO A 284 -3.88 -5.67 -9.75
C PRO A 284 -4.82 -6.87 -9.65
N VAL A 285 -5.72 -6.93 -8.68
CA VAL A 285 -6.64 -8.04 -8.46
C VAL A 285 -7.39 -8.47 -9.74
N ASP A 286 -7.76 -7.54 -10.60
CA ASP A 286 -8.49 -7.83 -11.85
C ASP A 286 -7.59 -8.43 -12.95
N HIS A 287 -6.30 -8.13 -12.91
CA HIS A 287 -5.40 -8.49 -14.02
C HIS A 287 -4.19 -9.35 -13.63
N LEU A 288 -4.02 -9.71 -12.35
CA LEU A 288 -2.93 -10.61 -11.89
C LEU A 288 -2.89 -11.95 -12.64
N GLY A 289 -4.03 -12.46 -13.08
CA GLY A 289 -4.10 -13.70 -13.87
C GLY A 289 -3.27 -13.68 -15.17
N ARG A 290 -3.02 -12.47 -15.70
CA ARG A 290 -2.20 -12.25 -16.91
C ARG A 290 -0.72 -12.02 -16.61
N VAL A 291 -0.34 -11.75 -15.34
CA VAL A 291 1.05 -11.51 -14.93
C VAL A 291 1.81 -12.83 -14.84
N LYS A 292 2.82 -13.03 -15.67
CA LYS A 292 3.66 -14.24 -15.72
C LYS A 292 5.10 -14.00 -15.28
N ALA A 293 5.52 -12.75 -15.26
CA ALA A 293 6.87 -12.36 -14.86
C ALA A 293 7.17 -12.75 -13.41
N PRO A 294 8.34 -13.35 -13.12
CA PRO A 294 8.83 -13.56 -11.77
C PRO A 294 8.72 -12.28 -10.94
N THR A 295 8.14 -12.36 -9.74
CA THR A 295 7.79 -11.20 -8.93
C THR A 295 8.36 -11.29 -7.52
N LEU A 296 9.13 -10.28 -7.09
CA LEU A 296 9.57 -10.07 -5.72
C LEU A 296 8.74 -8.96 -5.08
N LEU A 297 7.77 -9.34 -4.24
CA LEU A 297 6.92 -8.41 -3.51
C LEU A 297 7.66 -7.89 -2.28
N VAL A 298 7.64 -6.56 -2.06
CA VAL A 298 8.16 -5.94 -0.84
C VAL A 298 7.07 -5.08 -0.23
N GLN A 299 6.64 -5.37 1.01
CA GLN A 299 5.56 -4.64 1.67
C GLN A 299 5.98 -4.16 3.06
N GLY A 300 5.43 -3.01 3.47
CA GLY A 300 5.74 -2.37 4.74
C GLY A 300 4.86 -2.84 5.90
N GLN A 301 5.46 -3.10 7.05
CA GLN A 301 4.72 -3.41 8.28
C GLN A 301 4.02 -2.16 8.84
N ALA A 302 4.67 -0.99 8.77
CA ALA A 302 4.12 0.30 9.16
C ALA A 302 3.45 0.99 7.96
N ASP A 303 2.46 0.31 7.37
CA ASP A 303 1.72 0.81 6.22
C ASP A 303 0.21 0.70 6.46
N SER A 304 -0.39 1.82 6.84
CA SER A 304 -1.83 1.90 7.01
C SER A 304 -2.57 2.22 5.70
N LEU A 305 -1.85 2.72 4.69
CA LEU A 305 -2.42 2.93 3.35
C LEU A 305 -2.61 1.60 2.64
N PHE A 306 -1.53 0.82 2.47
CA PHE A 306 -1.50 -0.50 1.85
C PHE A 306 -0.93 -1.52 2.84
N ASN A 307 -1.78 -2.07 3.69
CA ASN A 307 -1.31 -2.98 4.74
C ASN A 307 -0.81 -4.33 4.17
N LEU A 308 -0.17 -5.14 5.01
CA LEU A 308 0.44 -6.41 4.61
C LEU A 308 -0.52 -7.40 3.94
N ASN A 309 -1.85 -7.24 4.13
CA ASN A 309 -2.84 -8.10 3.49
C ASN A 309 -2.89 -7.89 1.97
N GLU A 310 -2.59 -6.68 1.49
CA GLU A 310 -2.51 -6.36 0.04
C GLU A 310 -1.44 -7.22 -0.66
N ALA A 311 -0.20 -7.16 -0.17
CA ALA A 311 0.88 -7.97 -0.74
C ALA A 311 0.64 -9.47 -0.54
N THR A 312 0.06 -9.87 0.60
CA THR A 312 -0.29 -11.27 0.85
C THR A 312 -1.33 -11.78 -0.16
N ALA A 313 -2.32 -10.97 -0.51
CA ALA A 313 -3.31 -11.30 -1.52
C ALA A 313 -2.67 -11.47 -2.91
N THR A 314 -1.83 -10.51 -3.32
CA THR A 314 -1.06 -10.58 -4.57
C THR A 314 -0.16 -11.82 -4.60
N TYR A 315 0.60 -12.06 -3.51
CA TYR A 315 1.47 -13.24 -3.37
C TYR A 315 0.72 -14.55 -3.56
N ARG A 316 -0.42 -14.72 -2.88
CA ARG A 316 -1.22 -15.95 -2.96
C ARG A 316 -1.77 -16.17 -4.37
N THR A 317 -2.26 -15.12 -5.02
CA THR A 317 -2.79 -15.19 -6.38
C THR A 317 -1.71 -15.61 -7.38
N LEU A 318 -0.54 -14.94 -7.36
CA LEU A 318 0.58 -15.25 -8.25
C LEU A 318 1.12 -16.66 -8.01
N LYS A 319 1.26 -17.10 -6.76
CA LYS A 319 1.67 -18.46 -6.40
C LYS A 319 0.68 -19.51 -6.88
N ALA A 320 -0.61 -19.27 -6.68
CA ALA A 320 -1.67 -20.23 -7.09
C ALA A 320 -1.70 -20.47 -8.60
N GLN A 321 -1.33 -19.48 -9.41
CA GLN A 321 -1.23 -19.64 -10.87
C GLN A 321 0.15 -20.14 -11.35
N GLY A 322 1.09 -20.43 -10.43
CA GLY A 322 2.42 -20.95 -10.75
C GLY A 322 3.47 -19.89 -11.11
N THR A 323 3.17 -18.60 -10.96
CA THR A 323 4.17 -17.54 -11.15
C THR A 323 5.20 -17.59 -10.03
N THR A 324 6.50 -17.56 -10.39
CA THR A 324 7.59 -17.52 -9.42
C THR A 324 7.48 -16.23 -8.61
N THR A 325 7.19 -16.36 -7.33
CA THR A 325 6.92 -15.20 -6.47
C THR A 325 7.55 -15.38 -5.10
N LYS A 326 8.25 -14.35 -4.63
CA LYS A 326 8.77 -14.24 -3.26
C LYS A 326 8.23 -12.98 -2.59
N MET A 327 8.26 -12.93 -1.26
CA MET A 327 7.75 -11.78 -0.53
C MET A 327 8.64 -11.40 0.65
N ILE A 328 8.83 -10.10 0.84
CA ILE A 328 9.53 -9.52 1.99
C ILE A 328 8.59 -8.54 2.69
N TRP A 329 8.41 -8.69 4.00
CA TRP A 329 7.81 -7.70 4.87
C TRP A 329 8.90 -6.89 5.56
N GLN A 330 9.16 -5.68 5.05
CA GLN A 330 10.12 -4.74 5.63
C GLN A 330 9.51 -3.94 6.79
N ALA A 331 10.32 -3.24 7.58
CA ALA A 331 9.83 -2.48 8.74
C ALA A 331 8.94 -1.30 8.34
N TRP A 332 9.40 -0.45 7.44
CA TRP A 332 8.76 0.81 7.07
C TRP A 332 7.70 0.65 5.96
N GLY A 333 6.78 1.62 5.89
CA GLY A 333 5.76 1.77 4.86
C GLY A 333 5.32 3.24 4.76
N HIS A 334 4.14 3.52 4.17
CA HIS A 334 3.63 4.88 4.01
C HIS A 334 3.40 5.62 5.34
N SER A 335 3.21 4.90 6.43
CA SER A 335 2.94 5.48 7.76
C SER A 335 4.17 5.58 8.67
N GLY A 336 5.39 5.40 8.13
CA GLY A 336 6.63 5.50 8.88
C GLY A 336 7.31 4.14 9.14
N GLY A 337 7.83 3.92 10.36
CA GLY A 337 8.49 2.67 10.75
C GLY A 337 9.92 2.53 10.21
N GLN A 338 10.55 3.61 9.75
CA GLN A 338 11.93 3.55 9.26
C GLN A 338 12.91 3.22 10.38
N VAL A 339 13.77 2.25 10.11
CA VAL A 339 14.82 1.80 11.01
C VAL A 339 16.18 1.88 10.31
N PRO A 340 17.29 1.97 11.05
CA PRO A 340 18.63 1.92 10.46
C PRO A 340 18.82 0.69 9.57
N ASP A 341 19.59 0.82 8.52
CA ASP A 341 19.99 -0.23 7.57
C ASP A 341 18.86 -0.85 6.72
N GLU A 342 17.61 -0.40 6.87
CA GLU A 342 16.55 -0.72 5.93
C GLU A 342 16.69 0.03 4.61
N LEU A 343 16.06 -0.50 3.54
CA LEU A 343 16.12 0.12 2.21
C LEU A 343 15.60 1.57 2.24
N ASP A 344 16.46 2.47 1.83
CA ASP A 344 16.14 3.89 1.62
C ASP A 344 16.73 4.33 0.28
N LEU A 345 15.90 4.33 -0.75
CA LEU A 345 16.32 4.67 -2.11
C LEU A 345 16.86 6.10 -2.19
N GLY A 346 16.30 7.03 -1.40
CA GLY A 346 16.78 8.41 -1.34
C GLY A 346 18.20 8.54 -0.77
N LYS A 347 18.61 7.62 0.10
CA LYS A 347 19.98 7.54 0.62
C LYS A 347 20.92 6.68 -0.24
N GLY A 348 20.41 6.03 -1.29
CA GLY A 348 21.21 5.22 -2.20
C GLY A 348 21.78 3.94 -1.58
N ASN A 349 21.10 3.34 -0.58
CA ASN A 349 21.58 2.15 0.12
C ASN A 349 21.09 0.82 -0.48
N LEU A 350 20.77 0.83 -1.78
CA LEU A 350 20.29 -0.38 -2.49
C LEU A 350 21.30 -1.55 -2.37
N GLU A 351 22.60 -1.28 -2.35
CA GLU A 351 23.65 -2.32 -2.26
C GLU A 351 23.90 -2.84 -0.85
N THR A 352 23.58 -2.06 0.17
CA THR A 352 23.95 -2.36 1.55
C THR A 352 22.78 -2.85 2.40
N SER A 353 21.55 -2.47 2.08
CA SER A 353 20.38 -2.95 2.80
C SER A 353 19.99 -4.38 2.42
N TYR A 354 19.38 -5.12 3.36
CA TYR A 354 18.90 -6.48 3.11
C TYR A 354 17.94 -6.54 1.91
N VAL A 355 16.92 -5.69 1.89
CA VAL A 355 15.94 -5.64 0.81
C VAL A 355 16.61 -5.29 -0.52
N GLY A 356 17.48 -4.28 -0.53
CA GLY A 356 18.20 -3.88 -1.73
C GLY A 356 19.06 -5.00 -2.32
N GLN A 357 19.77 -5.76 -1.49
CA GLN A 357 20.55 -6.93 -1.93
C GLN A 357 19.63 -8.00 -2.55
N ARG A 358 18.41 -8.23 -2.02
CA ARG A 358 17.45 -9.17 -2.60
C ARG A 358 16.90 -8.67 -3.93
N VAL A 359 16.65 -7.37 -4.06
CA VAL A 359 16.26 -6.71 -5.33
C VAL A 359 17.34 -6.91 -6.39
N LEU A 360 18.59 -6.62 -6.07
CA LEU A 360 19.72 -6.80 -6.98
C LEU A 360 19.89 -8.26 -7.39
N ALA A 361 19.84 -9.19 -6.43
CA ALA A 361 19.92 -10.62 -6.70
C ALA A 361 18.75 -11.11 -7.58
N TRP A 362 17.55 -10.53 -7.42
CA TRP A 362 16.39 -10.83 -8.27
C TRP A 362 16.66 -10.47 -9.72
N PHE A 363 17.12 -9.25 -9.99
CA PHE A 363 17.45 -8.82 -11.34
C PHE A 363 18.68 -9.55 -11.91
N ASP A 364 19.72 -9.79 -11.13
CA ASP A 364 20.84 -10.62 -11.55
C ASP A 364 20.40 -12.02 -11.99
N ARG A 365 19.44 -12.61 -11.29
CA ARG A 365 18.89 -13.93 -11.62
C ARG A 365 18.12 -13.92 -12.94
N TYR A 366 17.20 -12.96 -13.11
CA TYR A 366 16.22 -12.98 -14.19
C TYR A 366 16.64 -12.15 -15.40
N LEU A 367 17.39 -11.07 -15.21
CA LEU A 367 17.83 -10.21 -16.32
C LEU A 367 19.26 -10.52 -16.80
N GLN A 368 20.16 -10.91 -15.89
CA GLN A 368 21.51 -11.33 -16.29
C GLN A 368 21.66 -12.85 -16.44
N HIS A 369 20.56 -13.60 -16.25
CA HIS A 369 20.50 -15.07 -16.32
C HIS A 369 21.56 -15.78 -15.46
N ARG A 370 21.95 -15.17 -14.34
CA ARG A 370 22.91 -15.75 -13.36
C ARG A 370 22.21 -16.85 -12.56
N LYS A 371 22.10 -18.04 -13.13
CA LYS A 371 21.29 -19.17 -12.61
C LYS A 371 21.57 -19.55 -11.15
N ASN A 372 22.77 -19.31 -10.64
CA ASN A 372 23.19 -19.67 -9.28
C ASN A 372 23.02 -18.51 -8.27
N THR A 373 22.42 -17.37 -8.66
CA THR A 373 22.19 -16.27 -7.73
C THR A 373 21.17 -16.66 -6.67
N ASP A 374 21.55 -16.51 -5.41
CA ASP A 374 20.64 -16.68 -4.27
C ASP A 374 19.69 -15.47 -4.17
N THR A 375 18.45 -15.68 -4.52
CA THR A 375 17.38 -14.67 -4.44
C THR A 375 16.71 -14.62 -3.07
N GLY A 376 17.26 -15.30 -2.06
CA GLY A 376 16.74 -15.33 -0.69
C GLY A 376 15.59 -16.32 -0.46
N PRO A 377 15.00 -16.29 0.73
CA PRO A 377 13.92 -17.20 1.13
C PRO A 377 12.61 -16.90 0.38
N GLU A 378 11.67 -17.82 0.49
CA GLU A 378 10.33 -17.69 -0.07
C GLU A 378 9.54 -16.53 0.55
N PHE A 379 9.65 -16.38 1.87
CA PHE A 379 9.09 -15.30 2.66
C PHE A 379 10.08 -14.85 3.73
N ALA A 380 10.32 -13.55 3.81
CA ALA A 380 11.13 -12.91 4.84
C ALA A 380 10.34 -11.78 5.52
N TYR A 381 10.60 -11.55 6.80
CA TYR A 381 9.94 -10.49 7.57
C TYR A 381 10.89 -9.87 8.59
N TYR A 382 10.90 -8.53 8.67
CA TYR A 382 11.73 -7.82 9.64
C TYR A 382 11.20 -8.00 11.06
N ARG A 383 12.10 -8.26 12.01
CA ARG A 383 11.85 -8.40 13.45
C ARG A 383 12.57 -7.28 14.17
N ASP A 384 11.83 -6.34 14.74
CA ASP A 384 12.38 -5.20 15.49
C ASP A 384 13.17 -5.65 16.71
N TRP A 385 12.68 -6.67 17.44
CA TRP A 385 13.35 -7.26 18.62
C TRP A 385 14.66 -8.03 18.31
N LYS A 386 14.98 -8.25 17.06
CA LYS A 386 16.21 -8.89 16.59
C LYS A 386 17.05 -7.99 15.68
N SER A 387 16.53 -6.79 15.34
CA SER A 387 17.13 -5.91 14.34
C SER A 387 17.53 -6.65 13.07
N GLY A 388 16.64 -7.54 12.56
CA GLY A 388 16.96 -8.37 11.40
C GLY A 388 15.80 -9.25 10.95
N TYR A 389 16.01 -9.93 9.83
CA TYR A 389 14.95 -10.68 9.15
C TYR A 389 14.79 -12.10 9.72
N GLY A 390 13.54 -12.52 9.93
CA GLY A 390 13.12 -13.90 10.05
C GLY A 390 12.66 -14.44 8.70
N THR A 391 12.55 -15.77 8.59
CA THR A 391 12.13 -16.43 7.34
C THR A 391 11.09 -17.50 7.60
N ALA A 392 10.25 -17.79 6.60
CA ALA A 392 9.32 -18.90 6.61
C ALA A 392 9.05 -19.41 5.18
N ALA A 393 8.44 -20.58 5.06
CA ALA A 393 8.05 -21.15 3.76
C ALA A 393 6.87 -20.42 3.11
N GLY A 394 6.23 -19.50 3.82
CA GLY A 394 5.12 -18.66 3.38
C GLY A 394 4.56 -17.88 4.58
N VAL A 395 3.53 -17.07 4.33
CA VAL A 395 2.87 -16.30 5.41
C VAL A 395 2.19 -17.26 6.39
N PRO A 396 2.51 -17.21 7.69
CA PRO A 396 1.88 -18.08 8.68
C PRO A 396 0.37 -17.86 8.78
N GLU A 397 -0.37 -18.95 8.90
CA GLU A 397 -1.82 -18.93 9.14
C GLU A 397 -2.14 -18.93 10.64
N PRO A 398 -3.32 -18.43 11.06
CA PRO A 398 -3.73 -18.47 12.44
C PRO A 398 -3.72 -19.89 13.04
N SER A 399 -3.03 -20.04 14.16
CA SER A 399 -2.80 -21.35 14.82
C SER A 399 -3.27 -21.38 16.27
N ARG A 400 -3.32 -20.23 16.97
CA ARG A 400 -3.70 -20.11 18.37
C ARG A 400 -5.07 -19.43 18.50
N LYS A 401 -6.01 -20.07 19.21
CA LYS A 401 -7.34 -19.52 19.48
C LYS A 401 -7.43 -18.95 20.88
N MET A 402 -8.10 -17.81 21.01
CA MET A 402 -8.47 -17.19 22.27
C MET A 402 -9.95 -16.77 22.22
N TYR A 403 -10.64 -16.85 23.37
CA TYR A 403 -12.09 -16.68 23.47
C TYR A 403 -12.45 -15.42 24.25
N LEU A 404 -13.42 -14.67 23.75
CA LEU A 404 -13.89 -13.41 24.33
C LEU A 404 -14.82 -13.70 25.50
N SER A 405 -14.38 -13.49 26.74
CA SER A 405 -15.17 -13.73 27.95
C SER A 405 -16.05 -12.53 28.31
N GLY A 406 -17.21 -12.78 28.89
CA GLY A 406 -18.18 -11.76 29.28
C GLY A 406 -17.68 -10.80 30.37
N ASP A 407 -16.64 -11.15 31.11
CA ASP A 407 -15.96 -10.31 32.10
C ASP A 407 -14.82 -9.44 31.49
N GLY A 408 -14.61 -9.50 30.17
CA GLY A 408 -13.59 -8.70 29.46
C GLY A 408 -12.23 -9.35 29.41
N LYS A 409 -12.12 -10.62 29.75
CA LYS A 409 -10.89 -11.38 29.58
C LYS A 409 -10.83 -12.05 28.21
N LEU A 410 -9.64 -12.23 27.71
CA LEU A 410 -9.30 -13.05 26.56
C LEU A 410 -8.70 -14.36 27.09
N VAL A 411 -9.43 -15.47 27.00
CA VAL A 411 -9.06 -16.73 27.63
C VAL A 411 -8.66 -17.80 26.63
N GLY A 412 -7.82 -18.74 27.05
CA GLY A 412 -7.27 -19.80 26.19
C GLY A 412 -8.27 -20.94 25.88
N ASN A 413 -9.20 -21.21 26.80
CA ASN A 413 -10.17 -22.30 26.66
C ASN A 413 -11.62 -21.81 26.77
N ARG A 414 -12.53 -22.45 26.02
CA ARG A 414 -13.98 -22.14 26.08
C ARG A 414 -14.58 -22.32 27.48
N SER A 415 -14.09 -23.29 28.22
CA SER A 415 -14.56 -23.56 29.59
C SER A 415 -14.26 -22.44 30.58
N GLU A 416 -13.29 -21.58 30.27
CA GLU A 416 -12.90 -20.41 31.07
C GLU A 416 -13.76 -19.18 30.78
N VAL A 417 -14.64 -19.25 29.77
CA VAL A 417 -15.50 -18.13 29.38
C VAL A 417 -16.56 -17.90 30.45
N THR A 418 -16.53 -16.74 31.07
CA THR A 418 -17.59 -16.28 31.99
C THR A 418 -18.78 -15.76 31.16
N ARG A 419 -19.99 -16.16 31.50
CA ARG A 419 -21.21 -15.62 30.90
C ARG A 419 -21.36 -14.15 31.24
N GLY A 420 -21.71 -13.34 30.23
CA GLY A 420 -21.93 -11.92 30.42
C GLY A 420 -22.24 -11.19 29.12
N SER A 421 -22.57 -9.92 29.27
CA SER A 421 -22.77 -9.02 28.12
C SER A 421 -22.07 -7.70 28.36
N ARG A 422 -21.46 -7.16 27.30
CA ARG A 422 -20.74 -5.90 27.32
C ARG A 422 -21.26 -5.00 26.21
N ARG A 423 -21.33 -3.70 26.46
CA ARG A 423 -21.98 -2.75 25.56
C ARG A 423 -21.12 -1.51 25.34
N TYR A 424 -21.16 -0.98 24.12
CA TYR A 424 -20.67 0.34 23.76
C TYR A 424 -21.65 1.04 22.79
N ALA A 425 -21.44 2.33 22.57
CA ALA A 425 -22.12 3.07 21.51
C ALA A 425 -21.15 4.11 20.90
N ASN A 426 -21.32 4.38 19.60
CA ASN A 426 -20.61 5.49 18.99
C ASN A 426 -21.21 6.82 19.42
N TRP A 427 -20.38 7.87 19.38
CA TRP A 427 -20.82 9.26 19.44
C TRP A 427 -20.97 9.81 18.01
N LEU A 428 -21.39 11.07 17.87
CA LEU A 428 -21.49 11.75 16.59
C LEU A 428 -20.13 12.28 16.08
N VAL A 429 -19.09 12.19 16.91
CA VAL A 429 -17.70 12.54 16.58
C VAL A 429 -16.80 11.32 16.81
N PRO A 430 -15.65 11.24 16.15
CA PRO A 430 -14.69 10.18 16.41
C PRO A 430 -14.21 10.18 17.87
N THR A 431 -14.16 8.99 18.47
CA THR A 431 -13.78 8.76 19.87
C THR A 431 -12.58 7.83 20.00
N SER A 432 -12.02 7.44 18.88
CA SER A 432 -10.78 6.68 18.78
C SER A 432 -9.86 7.33 17.75
N HIS A 433 -8.58 7.16 17.94
CA HIS A 433 -7.54 7.60 17.04
C HIS A 433 -6.51 6.49 16.87
N SER A 434 -6.16 6.17 15.65
CA SER A 434 -5.05 5.26 15.33
C SER A 434 -3.88 6.04 14.74
N GLU A 435 -4.15 6.80 13.69
CA GLU A 435 -3.17 7.61 12.98
C GLU A 435 -3.82 8.83 12.33
N SER A 436 -2.99 9.81 11.96
CA SER A 436 -3.37 10.89 11.06
C SER A 436 -2.51 10.82 9.81
N SER A 437 -3.08 10.32 8.73
CA SER A 437 -2.44 10.31 7.40
C SER A 437 -2.00 11.71 6.96
N LEU A 438 -2.79 12.72 7.34
CA LEU A 438 -2.48 14.12 7.02
C LEU A 438 -1.21 14.59 7.73
N ALA A 439 -1.02 14.23 9.01
CA ALA A 439 0.19 14.55 9.75
C ALA A 439 1.44 13.97 9.07
N GLY A 440 1.37 12.71 8.61
CA GLY A 440 2.46 12.07 7.86
C GLY A 440 2.78 12.78 6.54
N ILE A 441 1.76 13.20 5.79
CA ILE A 441 1.94 13.92 4.51
C ILE A 441 2.61 15.28 4.70
N ILE A 442 2.25 16.02 5.77
CA ILE A 442 2.76 17.39 6.02
C ILE A 442 3.91 17.42 7.06
N GLY A 443 4.42 16.26 7.46
CA GLY A 443 5.56 16.15 8.37
C GLY A 443 5.31 16.62 9.80
N LEU A 444 4.06 16.60 10.25
CA LEU A 444 3.70 16.93 11.64
C LEU A 444 3.73 15.67 12.53
N PRO A 445 4.00 15.82 13.83
CA PRO A 445 3.85 14.73 14.79
C PRO A 445 2.41 14.22 14.83
N ASP A 446 2.24 12.90 14.80
CA ASP A 446 0.93 12.26 14.93
C ASP A 446 0.64 11.96 16.40
N PRO A 447 -0.55 12.32 16.93
CA PRO A 447 -0.93 12.02 18.31
C PRO A 447 -0.84 10.52 18.63
N GLU A 448 -0.61 10.18 19.89
CA GLU A 448 -0.65 8.80 20.34
C GLU A 448 -2.04 8.18 20.15
N PRO A 449 -2.14 6.89 19.77
CA PRO A 449 -3.41 6.20 19.64
C PRO A 449 -4.20 6.19 20.93
N TYR A 450 -5.52 6.38 20.83
CA TYR A 450 -6.42 6.32 21.99
C TYR A 450 -7.80 5.76 21.64
N ASP A 451 -8.50 5.27 22.68
CA ASP A 451 -9.92 4.91 22.62
C ASP A 451 -10.62 5.49 23.87
N ILE A 452 -11.73 6.23 23.67
CA ILE A 452 -12.49 6.83 24.79
C ILE A 452 -13.40 5.77 25.42
N LYS A 453 -13.32 5.63 26.74
CA LYS A 453 -14.12 4.67 27.52
C LYS A 453 -15.62 4.82 27.25
N GLY A 454 -16.30 3.70 27.05
CA GLY A 454 -17.73 3.65 26.72
C GLY A 454 -18.04 3.63 25.23
N THR A 455 -17.03 3.83 24.38
CA THR A 455 -17.16 3.78 22.91
C THR A 455 -16.37 2.62 22.29
N TYR A 456 -15.82 1.75 23.11
CA TYR A 456 -15.14 0.52 22.70
C TYR A 456 -15.34 -0.61 23.72
N LEU A 457 -15.05 -1.83 23.30
CA LEU A 457 -14.88 -3.00 24.17
C LEU A 457 -13.49 -3.58 23.96
N GLY A 458 -12.79 -3.90 25.04
CA GLY A 458 -11.50 -4.57 25.02
C GLY A 458 -11.55 -5.90 25.77
N TRP A 459 -10.84 -6.90 25.30
CA TRP A 459 -10.62 -8.19 25.96
C TRP A 459 -9.13 -8.41 26.12
N SER A 460 -8.66 -8.51 27.36
CA SER A 460 -7.23 -8.65 27.67
C SER A 460 -6.89 -10.06 28.13
N SER A 461 -5.79 -10.61 27.66
CA SER A 461 -5.25 -11.87 28.14
C SER A 461 -4.77 -11.78 29.60
N ALA A 462 -4.53 -12.90 30.26
CA ALA A 462 -3.62 -12.92 31.41
C ALA A 462 -2.21 -12.45 30.97
N PRO A 463 -1.35 -12.01 31.93
CA PRO A 463 0.04 -11.75 31.62
C PRO A 463 0.68 -12.98 30.97
N LEU A 464 1.41 -12.79 29.87
CA LEU A 464 2.07 -13.86 29.17
C LEU A 464 3.21 -14.43 30.03
N THR A 465 3.32 -15.73 30.12
CA THR A 465 4.37 -16.44 30.87
C THR A 465 5.70 -16.49 30.11
N ALA A 466 5.66 -16.34 28.79
CA ALA A 466 6.80 -16.29 27.89
C ALA A 466 6.47 -15.33 26.73
N ALA A 467 7.48 -14.86 26.03
CA ALA A 467 7.29 -14.05 24.83
C ALA A 467 6.54 -14.84 23.74
N VAL A 468 5.69 -14.15 22.99
CA VAL A 468 4.88 -14.71 21.91
C VAL A 468 5.06 -13.88 20.64
N ASP A 469 5.59 -14.51 19.59
CA ASP A 469 5.77 -13.90 18.29
C ASP A 469 4.53 -14.13 17.43
N VAL A 470 3.94 -13.05 16.91
CA VAL A 470 2.80 -13.09 15.99
C VAL A 470 3.28 -12.57 14.63
N VAL A 471 3.22 -13.43 13.61
CA VAL A 471 3.62 -13.10 12.24
C VAL A 471 2.49 -13.54 11.29
N GLY A 472 1.83 -12.60 10.67
CA GLY A 472 0.68 -12.89 9.81
C GLY A 472 -0.54 -12.05 10.20
N ALA A 473 -1.69 -12.38 9.61
CA ALA A 473 -2.93 -11.64 9.81
C ALA A 473 -3.84 -12.35 10.82
N PRO A 474 -4.07 -11.78 12.01
CA PRO A 474 -5.05 -12.32 12.96
C PRO A 474 -6.48 -12.31 12.37
N LYS A 475 -7.34 -13.19 12.87
CA LYS A 475 -8.77 -13.26 12.52
C LYS A 475 -9.63 -13.22 13.78
N ALA A 476 -10.73 -12.48 13.72
CA ALA A 476 -11.71 -12.49 14.82
C ALA A 476 -13.08 -12.89 14.30
N THR A 477 -13.68 -13.92 14.88
CA THR A 477 -15.09 -14.25 14.62
C THR A 477 -15.94 -13.61 15.70
N LEU A 478 -16.88 -12.78 15.31
CA LEU A 478 -17.71 -11.97 16.20
C LEU A 478 -19.19 -12.20 15.92
N LYS A 479 -19.98 -12.03 16.98
CA LYS A 479 -21.43 -11.91 16.92
C LYS A 479 -21.83 -10.70 17.76
N VAL A 480 -22.64 -9.82 17.20
CA VAL A 480 -23.06 -8.58 17.87
C VAL A 480 -24.57 -8.48 17.87
N VAL A 481 -25.09 -7.74 18.84
CA VAL A 481 -26.52 -7.41 18.94
C VAL A 481 -26.64 -5.89 18.79
N SER A 482 -27.32 -5.45 17.75
CA SER A 482 -27.57 -4.02 17.45
C SER A 482 -28.97 -3.83 16.88
N PRO A 483 -30.03 -3.81 17.72
CA PRO A 483 -31.42 -3.77 17.25
C PRO A 483 -31.75 -2.55 16.41
N LYS A 484 -31.06 -1.44 16.63
CA LYS A 484 -31.22 -0.23 15.82
C LYS A 484 -30.68 -0.45 14.39
N THR A 485 -29.54 -1.09 14.25
CA THR A 485 -28.97 -1.43 12.95
C THR A 485 -29.81 -2.48 12.22
N GLU A 486 -30.24 -3.53 12.93
CA GLU A 486 -31.06 -4.61 12.37
C GLU A 486 -32.29 -4.08 11.62
N ARG A 487 -32.95 -3.03 12.14
CA ARG A 487 -34.11 -2.42 11.51
C ARG A 487 -33.82 -1.69 10.20
N VAL A 488 -32.60 -1.21 9.99
CA VAL A 488 -32.25 -0.33 8.86
C VAL A 488 -31.21 -0.93 7.93
N GLN A 489 -30.50 -1.99 8.30
CA GLN A 489 -29.39 -2.56 7.52
C GLN A 489 -29.75 -3.03 6.11
N ASN A 490 -31.04 -3.24 5.82
CA ASN A 490 -31.57 -3.70 4.54
C ASN A 490 -32.25 -2.55 3.74
N SER A 491 -31.95 -1.29 4.02
CA SER A 491 -32.52 -0.10 3.34
C SER A 491 -32.12 0.04 1.86
N GLY A 492 -31.13 -0.73 1.38
CA GLY A 492 -30.52 -0.54 0.07
C GLY A 492 -29.34 0.46 0.06
N ASP A 493 -29.11 1.19 1.17
CA ASP A 493 -27.95 2.06 1.37
C ASP A 493 -26.97 1.40 2.36
N ALA A 494 -25.77 1.04 1.92
CA ALA A 494 -24.79 0.39 2.79
C ALA A 494 -24.33 1.28 3.97
N ALA A 495 -24.56 2.60 3.91
CA ALA A 495 -24.30 3.50 5.04
C ALA A 495 -25.17 3.21 6.26
N ASP A 496 -26.30 2.52 6.09
CA ASP A 496 -27.17 2.12 7.20
C ASP A 496 -26.71 0.87 7.95
N LYS A 497 -25.73 0.12 7.41
CA LYS A 497 -25.10 -1.01 8.11
C LYS A 497 -24.24 -0.53 9.29
N LEU A 498 -23.93 -1.44 10.20
CA LEU A 498 -23.02 -1.17 11.33
C LEU A 498 -21.59 -1.06 10.86
N VAL A 499 -20.89 -0.04 11.33
CA VAL A 499 -19.43 0.08 11.20
C VAL A 499 -18.77 -0.11 12.56
N LEU A 500 -17.72 -0.92 12.62
CA LEU A 500 -16.86 -1.11 13.76
C LEU A 500 -15.39 -1.21 13.33
N PHE A 501 -14.48 -1.06 14.31
CA PHE A 501 -13.04 -1.02 14.08
C PHE A 501 -12.35 -2.01 15.01
N ALA A 502 -11.78 -3.08 14.46
CA ALA A 502 -11.04 -4.07 15.23
C ALA A 502 -9.56 -3.70 15.30
N LYS A 503 -8.96 -3.87 16.49
CA LYS A 503 -7.58 -3.49 16.81
C LYS A 503 -6.95 -4.54 17.73
N VAL A 504 -5.61 -4.64 17.70
CA VAL A 504 -4.84 -5.38 18.69
C VAL A 504 -3.83 -4.45 19.35
N TYR A 505 -3.77 -4.52 20.68
CA TYR A 505 -2.84 -3.76 21.49
C TYR A 505 -1.88 -4.70 22.20
N ASP A 506 -0.68 -4.21 22.40
CA ASP A 506 0.26 -4.71 23.39
C ASP A 506 0.13 -3.88 24.66
N VAL A 507 -0.12 -4.55 25.80
CA VAL A 507 -0.28 -3.89 27.09
C VAL A 507 0.87 -4.32 27.98
N ALA A 508 1.76 -3.38 28.28
CA ALA A 508 2.93 -3.61 29.14
C ALA A 508 2.53 -3.79 30.62
N PRO A 509 3.43 -4.33 31.46
CA PRO A 509 3.14 -4.55 32.90
C PRO A 509 2.78 -3.28 33.67
N ASP A 510 3.24 -2.11 33.24
CA ASP A 510 2.89 -0.81 33.83
C ASP A 510 1.52 -0.27 33.41
N GLY A 511 0.83 -0.99 32.51
CA GLY A 511 -0.48 -0.64 31.98
C GLY A 511 -0.45 0.26 30.75
N SER A 512 0.72 0.64 30.24
CA SER A 512 0.83 1.36 28.96
C SER A 512 0.35 0.48 27.81
N ARG A 513 -0.36 1.09 26.84
CA ARG A 513 -1.00 0.39 25.70
C ARG A 513 -0.37 0.88 24.40
N THR A 514 0.13 -0.03 23.60
CA THR A 514 0.67 0.24 22.27
C THR A 514 -0.22 -0.40 21.22
N LEU A 515 -0.82 0.39 20.32
CA LEU A 515 -1.53 -0.12 19.14
C LEU A 515 -0.50 -0.67 18.16
N VAL A 516 -0.54 -1.98 17.90
CA VAL A 516 0.46 -2.66 17.08
C VAL A 516 0.50 -2.04 15.68
N ASN A 517 1.66 -1.50 15.31
CA ASN A 517 1.91 -0.79 14.04
C ASN A 517 0.88 0.30 13.70
N ARG A 518 0.10 0.79 14.68
CA ARG A 518 -1.00 1.75 14.52
C ARG A 518 -2.08 1.28 13.53
N LEU A 519 -2.20 -0.03 13.30
CA LEU A 519 -3.09 -0.63 12.31
C LEU A 519 -4.49 -0.89 12.86
N VAL A 520 -5.48 -0.62 12.02
CA VAL A 520 -6.91 -0.77 12.32
C VAL A 520 -7.58 -1.60 11.22
N SER A 521 -8.54 -2.42 11.62
CA SER A 521 -9.38 -3.21 10.72
C SER A 521 -10.82 -2.66 10.72
N PRO A 522 -11.16 -1.73 9.82
CA PRO A 522 -12.54 -1.26 9.70
C PRO A 522 -13.42 -2.33 9.06
N VAL A 523 -14.63 -2.45 9.56
CA VAL A 523 -15.62 -3.43 9.11
C VAL A 523 -16.98 -2.77 8.96
N ARG A 524 -17.58 -2.91 7.81
CA ARG A 524 -19.01 -2.69 7.59
C ARG A 524 -19.70 -4.04 7.66
N VAL A 525 -20.39 -4.32 8.77
CA VAL A 525 -21.01 -5.59 9.06
C VAL A 525 -22.12 -5.88 8.06
N PRO A 526 -22.07 -6.98 7.28
CA PRO A 526 -23.08 -7.28 6.27
C PRO A 526 -24.47 -7.50 6.87
N ASP A 527 -24.55 -8.26 7.99
CA ASP A 527 -25.77 -8.59 8.70
C ASP A 527 -25.47 -8.78 10.19
N VAL A 528 -26.02 -7.91 11.04
CA VAL A 528 -25.80 -7.96 12.50
C VAL A 528 -26.51 -9.11 13.19
N THR A 529 -27.41 -9.84 12.51
CA THR A 529 -28.10 -11.01 13.06
C THR A 529 -27.26 -12.29 12.96
N ARG A 530 -26.17 -12.25 12.20
CA ARG A 530 -25.27 -13.39 11.96
C ARG A 530 -23.89 -13.13 12.54
N SER A 531 -23.16 -14.22 12.83
CA SER A 531 -21.72 -14.11 13.10
C SER A 531 -20.98 -13.75 11.81
N PHE A 532 -19.91 -12.99 11.96
CA PHE A 532 -19.03 -12.58 10.86
C PHE A 532 -17.57 -12.68 11.27
N THR A 533 -16.69 -12.91 10.31
CA THR A 533 -15.26 -12.96 10.54
C THR A 533 -14.62 -11.64 10.10
N VAL A 534 -13.77 -11.10 10.95
CA VAL A 534 -12.95 -9.91 10.69
C VAL A 534 -11.53 -10.36 10.44
N GLN A 535 -10.98 -10.03 9.28
CA GLN A 535 -9.57 -10.15 9.00
C GLN A 535 -8.85 -8.90 9.54
N LEU A 536 -7.92 -9.06 10.48
CA LEU A 536 -7.09 -7.95 10.92
C LEU A 536 -5.93 -7.73 9.92
N PRO A 537 -5.30 -6.55 9.91
CA PRO A 537 -4.06 -6.35 9.15
C PRO A 537 -2.99 -7.34 9.59
N GLY A 538 -2.15 -7.79 8.64
CA GLY A 538 -0.95 -8.55 8.95
C GLY A 538 -0.02 -7.75 9.87
N ILE A 539 0.60 -8.43 10.82
CA ILE A 539 1.56 -7.85 11.76
C ILE A 539 2.78 -8.76 11.89
N VAL A 540 3.89 -8.17 12.30
CA VAL A 540 5.06 -8.85 12.84
C VAL A 540 5.33 -8.20 14.20
N HIS A 541 4.99 -8.90 15.28
CA HIS A 541 5.07 -8.32 16.61
C HIS A 541 5.39 -9.38 17.66
N ARG A 542 6.26 -9.02 18.61
CA ARG A 542 6.55 -9.81 19.80
C ARG A 542 5.84 -9.22 21.00
N TYR A 543 4.97 -10.00 21.60
CA TYR A 543 4.45 -9.73 22.94
C TYR A 543 5.41 -10.29 23.96
N GLU A 544 6.04 -9.46 24.77
CA GLU A 544 7.05 -9.89 25.75
C GLU A 544 6.44 -10.63 26.95
N ALA A 545 7.24 -11.38 27.68
CA ALA A 545 6.82 -12.00 28.95
C ALA A 545 6.34 -10.92 29.94
N GLY A 546 5.21 -11.17 30.61
CA GLY A 546 4.56 -10.20 31.49
C GLY A 546 3.60 -9.23 30.79
N HIS A 547 3.71 -9.04 29.48
CA HIS A 547 2.77 -8.25 28.68
C HIS A 547 1.42 -8.98 28.53
N ARG A 548 0.41 -8.25 28.07
CA ARG A 548 -0.92 -8.78 27.75
C ARG A 548 -1.26 -8.42 26.30
N LEU A 549 -1.83 -9.36 25.59
CA LEU A 549 -2.53 -9.06 24.34
C LEU A 549 -3.93 -8.55 24.67
N GLU A 550 -4.32 -7.42 24.08
CA GLU A 550 -5.68 -6.90 24.17
C GLU A 550 -6.30 -6.81 22.77
N PHE A 551 -7.45 -7.44 22.59
CA PHE A 551 -8.28 -7.30 21.39
C PHE A 551 -9.38 -6.29 21.67
N VAL A 552 -9.54 -5.32 20.76
CA VAL A 552 -10.49 -4.20 20.88
C VAL A 552 -11.41 -4.14 19.68
N ILE A 553 -12.69 -3.86 19.93
CA ILE A 553 -13.62 -3.36 18.92
C ILE A 553 -14.09 -1.97 19.32
N ALA A 554 -13.82 -0.97 18.47
CA ALA A 554 -14.17 0.43 18.71
C ALA A 554 -15.30 0.89 17.79
N ALA A 555 -16.03 1.91 18.22
CA ALA A 555 -17.19 2.46 17.51
C ALA A 555 -16.84 3.41 16.37
N SER A 556 -15.64 3.96 16.38
CA SER A 556 -15.15 4.94 15.40
C SER A 556 -13.63 4.91 15.31
N ASP A 557 -13.09 5.55 14.31
CA ASP A 557 -11.67 5.91 14.21
C ASP A 557 -11.56 7.21 13.41
N SER A 558 -10.66 8.11 13.81
CA SER A 558 -10.53 9.45 13.21
C SER A 558 -10.03 9.43 11.78
N ALA A 559 -9.31 8.39 11.37
CA ALA A 559 -8.81 8.26 10.01
C ALA A 559 -9.88 7.78 9.01
N TYR A 560 -11.06 7.34 9.51
CA TYR A 560 -12.11 6.71 8.71
C TYR A 560 -13.48 7.37 8.91
N SER A 561 -14.37 7.21 7.93
CA SER A 561 -15.78 7.54 8.10
C SER A 561 -16.45 6.60 9.09
N GLY A 562 -17.26 7.14 9.97
CA GLY A 562 -17.93 6.39 11.04
C GLY A 562 -19.32 5.88 10.67
N ASN A 563 -20.07 5.51 11.71
CA ASN A 563 -21.46 5.12 11.63
C ASN A 563 -22.38 6.28 11.30
N ARG A 564 -23.38 6.05 10.45
CA ARG A 564 -24.49 6.98 10.24
C ARG A 564 -25.45 6.91 11.43
N GLY A 565 -25.44 7.97 12.24
CA GLY A 565 -26.21 8.03 13.48
C GLY A 565 -25.65 7.15 14.61
N ILE A 566 -26.29 7.17 15.75
CA ILE A 566 -25.88 6.41 16.95
C ILE A 566 -26.38 4.98 16.86
N LYS A 567 -25.46 4.01 16.91
CA LYS A 567 -25.72 2.56 16.81
C LYS A 567 -25.13 1.83 18.03
N PRO A 568 -25.91 1.61 19.09
CA PRO A 568 -25.44 0.81 20.23
C PRO A 568 -25.17 -0.63 19.82
N VAL A 569 -24.10 -1.20 20.37
CA VAL A 569 -23.65 -2.56 20.12
C VAL A 569 -23.48 -3.29 21.44
N THR A 570 -24.00 -4.51 21.53
CA THR A 570 -23.79 -5.42 22.64
C THR A 570 -23.12 -6.69 22.13
N VAL A 571 -22.09 -7.14 22.84
CA VAL A 571 -21.47 -8.45 22.65
C VAL A 571 -21.86 -9.34 23.83
N VAL A 572 -22.41 -10.50 23.52
CA VAL A 572 -22.79 -11.51 24.50
C VAL A 572 -21.77 -12.65 24.43
N SER A 573 -21.32 -13.11 25.57
CA SER A 573 -20.37 -14.21 25.68
C SER A 573 -20.93 -15.30 26.61
N ALA A 574 -20.80 -16.54 26.18
CA ALA A 574 -21.10 -17.73 26.98
C ALA A 574 -20.17 -18.87 26.50
N PRO A 575 -19.87 -19.87 27.31
CA PRO A 575 -19.00 -20.99 26.90
C PRO A 575 -19.44 -21.66 25.60
N GLU A 576 -20.73 -21.75 25.33
CA GLU A 576 -21.30 -22.34 24.11
C GLU A 576 -21.36 -21.40 22.91
N ASP A 577 -21.41 -20.06 23.13
CA ASP A 577 -21.51 -19.04 22.07
C ASP A 577 -20.71 -17.79 22.47
N THR A 578 -19.49 -17.67 21.93
CA THR A 578 -18.62 -16.53 22.20
C THR A 578 -17.77 -16.19 20.98
N GLY A 579 -17.30 -14.93 20.90
CA GLY A 579 -16.34 -14.50 19.92
C GLY A 579 -14.99 -15.21 20.08
N VAL A 580 -14.27 -15.36 18.98
CA VAL A 580 -12.97 -16.04 18.94
C VAL A 580 -11.95 -15.13 18.22
N LEU A 581 -10.78 -14.94 18.82
CA LEU A 581 -9.61 -14.36 18.19
C LEU A 581 -8.63 -15.48 17.83
N GLU A 582 -8.20 -15.54 16.60
CA GLU A 582 -7.23 -16.52 16.08
C GLU A 582 -5.95 -15.77 15.69
N LEU A 583 -4.81 -16.21 16.24
CA LEU A 583 -3.52 -15.57 16.07
C LEU A 583 -2.55 -16.46 15.28
N PRO A 584 -1.83 -15.91 14.28
CA PRO A 584 -0.74 -16.62 13.60
C PRO A 584 0.53 -16.57 14.45
N VAL A 585 0.60 -17.46 15.46
CA VAL A 585 1.76 -17.55 16.36
C VAL A 585 2.84 -18.39 15.69
N VAL A 586 4.07 -17.85 15.64
CA VAL A 586 5.26 -18.59 15.23
C VAL A 586 6.02 -19.06 16.47
N GLY A 587 6.35 -20.33 16.51
CA GLY A 587 7.21 -20.87 17.59
C GLY A 587 8.63 -20.36 17.44
N ASP A 588 9.30 -20.12 18.56
CA ASP A 588 10.76 -20.04 18.59
C ASP A 588 11.28 -21.45 18.27
N ARG A 589 11.30 -21.82 16.99
CA ARG A 589 12.09 -22.96 16.56
C ARG A 589 13.50 -22.45 16.60
N GLY A 590 14.20 -22.79 17.69
CA GLY A 590 15.61 -22.49 17.84
C GLY A 590 16.35 -22.86 16.55
N GLU A 591 17.04 -21.88 15.98
CA GLU A 591 18.09 -22.10 15.01
C GLU A 591 19.24 -22.83 15.66
#